data_638c54cc6cbbd14c756256fa7536cb33
#
_entry.id   638c54cc6cbbd14c756256fa7536cb33
#
_cell.length_a   1.000
_cell.length_b   1.000
_cell.length_c   1.000
_cell.angle_alpha   90.00
_cell.angle_beta   90.00
_cell.angle_gamma   90.00
#
_symmetry.space_group_name_H-M   'P 1'
#
loop_
_entity.id
_entity.type
_entity.pdbx_description
1 polymer ?
#
loop_
_entity_poly.entity_id
_entity_poly.type
_entity_poly.pdbx_seq_one_letter_code
_entity_poly.pdbx_strand_id
1 'polypeptide(L)'
;TEKKLTMTQKWPIRVPRPSAKRYPATRPLITGQRILDTMFPLAKGGTAAIPGGFGTGKTMTQHQIAKWSDADVIIYIGCGERGNEMTQVLEEFSELIDPKSGNPLMDRTTLIANTSNMPVAAREASLYAGVTLAEYYRDMGYHVAIMADSTSRWAEALRELSGRCLLYTSDA
;
A
#
# COMPACT_ATOMS: atom_id res chain seq x y z
N THR A 1 35.67 -1.39 16.91
CA THR A 1 35.24 -2.49 16.00
C THR A 1 34.72 -1.88 14.72
N GLU A 2 35.47 -2.03 13.64
CA GLU A 2 35.04 -1.62 12.29
C GLU A 2 33.93 -2.55 11.83
N LYS A 3 32.75 -2.00 11.53
CA LYS A 3 31.64 -2.75 10.94
C LYS A 3 31.62 -2.49 9.44
N LYS A 4 31.83 -3.53 8.63
CA LYS A 4 31.67 -3.44 7.19
C LYS A 4 30.21 -3.13 6.85
N LEU A 5 29.97 -1.99 6.23
CA LEU A 5 28.66 -1.61 5.70
C LEU A 5 28.57 -2.08 4.26
N THR A 6 27.43 -2.65 3.91
CA THR A 6 27.11 -3.07 2.54
C THR A 6 26.08 -2.10 1.96
N MET A 7 26.11 -1.90 0.63
CA MET A 7 25.13 -1.08 -0.06
C MET A 7 23.74 -1.75 -0.15
N THR A 8 23.67 -3.05 0.14
CA THR A 8 22.44 -3.83 0.11
C THR A 8 22.10 -4.34 1.49
N GLN A 9 20.80 -4.36 1.82
CA GLN A 9 20.27 -4.89 3.06
C GLN A 9 19.23 -5.96 2.76
N LYS A 10 19.38 -7.14 3.39
CA LYS A 10 18.35 -8.18 3.39
C LYS A 10 17.44 -7.95 4.59
N TRP A 11 16.14 -7.84 4.35
CA TRP A 11 15.16 -7.67 5.41
C TRP A 11 14.02 -8.69 5.26
N PRO A 12 13.63 -9.41 6.34
CA PRO A 12 12.49 -10.33 6.31
C PRO A 12 11.20 -9.52 6.17
N ILE A 13 10.37 -9.82 5.17
CA ILE A 13 9.15 -9.05 4.87
C ILE A 13 8.10 -9.07 5.98
N ARG A 14 8.11 -10.09 6.86
CA ARG A 14 7.17 -10.21 7.99
C ARG A 14 7.64 -9.53 9.26
N VAL A 15 8.85 -9.00 9.29
CA VAL A 15 9.40 -8.31 10.44
C VAL A 15 9.32 -6.80 10.20
N PRO A 16 8.55 -6.05 11.01
CA PRO A 16 8.47 -4.62 10.86
C PRO A 16 9.85 -3.98 11.12
N ARG A 17 10.16 -2.94 10.37
CA ARG A 17 11.41 -2.20 10.57
C ARG A 17 11.32 -1.42 11.88
N PRO A 18 12.39 -1.41 12.68
CA PRO A 18 12.37 -0.73 13.96
C PRO A 18 12.18 0.78 13.79
N SER A 19 11.42 1.38 14.68
CA SER A 19 11.26 2.83 14.77
C SER A 19 11.67 3.30 16.16
N ALA A 20 12.53 4.31 16.25
CA ALA A 20 13.01 4.83 17.53
C ALA A 20 11.89 5.54 18.32
N LYS A 21 10.98 6.21 17.61
CA LYS A 21 9.87 6.96 18.22
C LYS A 21 8.66 7.02 17.29
N ARG A 22 7.48 6.87 17.84
CA ARG A 22 6.21 7.19 17.16
C ARG A 22 5.84 8.63 17.49
N TYR A 23 5.61 9.42 16.46
CA TYR A 23 5.08 10.77 16.59
C TYR A 23 3.55 10.74 16.46
N PRO A 24 2.82 11.62 17.17
CA PRO A 24 1.38 11.75 16.97
C PRO A 24 1.10 12.26 15.55
N ALA A 25 0.03 11.74 14.95
CA ALA A 25 -0.42 12.13 13.62
C ALA A 25 -1.17 13.48 13.73
N THR A 26 -0.43 14.59 13.61
CA THR A 26 -0.96 15.95 13.79
C THR A 26 -1.10 16.70 12.47
N ARG A 27 -0.46 16.23 11.40
CA ARG A 27 -0.50 16.90 10.09
C ARG A 27 -1.54 16.24 9.19
N PRO A 28 -2.45 16.99 8.56
CA PRO A 28 -3.40 16.44 7.62
C PRO A 28 -2.71 15.98 6.34
N LEU A 29 -3.21 14.89 5.76
CA LEU A 29 -2.90 14.47 4.41
C LEU A 29 -3.89 15.17 3.48
N ILE A 30 -3.40 15.99 2.58
CA ILE A 30 -4.24 16.62 1.57
C ILE A 30 -4.48 15.60 0.46
N THR A 31 -5.75 15.21 0.27
CA THR A 31 -6.14 14.20 -0.72
C THR A 31 -6.62 14.82 -2.03
N GLY A 32 -6.90 16.12 -2.05
CA GLY A 32 -7.52 16.80 -3.18
C GLY A 32 -9.03 16.56 -3.32
N GLN A 33 -9.60 15.73 -2.47
CA GLN A 33 -11.04 15.46 -2.42
C GLN A 33 -11.69 16.34 -1.37
N ARG A 34 -12.53 17.31 -1.79
CA ARG A 34 -13.15 18.30 -0.88
C ARG A 34 -13.87 17.65 0.30
N ILE A 35 -14.62 16.58 0.06
CA ILE A 35 -15.37 15.88 1.11
C ILE A 35 -14.43 15.25 2.12
N LEU A 36 -13.38 14.60 1.67
CA LEU A 36 -12.40 13.96 2.56
C LEU A 36 -11.65 15.04 3.35
N ASP A 37 -11.12 16.04 2.67
CA ASP A 37 -10.27 17.05 3.30
C ASP A 37 -11.03 17.95 4.30
N THR A 38 -12.35 18.14 4.12
CA THR A 38 -13.16 18.99 4.99
C THR A 38 -13.95 18.24 6.06
N MET A 39 -14.54 17.09 5.70
CA MET A 39 -15.46 16.36 6.57
C MET A 39 -14.83 15.14 7.24
N PHE A 40 -13.86 14.51 6.58
CA PHE A 40 -13.19 13.29 7.04
C PHE A 40 -11.67 13.38 6.84
N PRO A 41 -11.00 14.38 7.43
CA PRO A 41 -9.59 14.62 7.17
C PRO A 41 -8.74 13.41 7.56
N LEU A 42 -7.85 13.02 6.67
CA LEU A 42 -6.86 11.98 6.92
C LEU A 42 -5.60 12.60 7.51
N ALA A 43 -5.00 11.95 8.48
CA ALA A 43 -3.75 12.41 9.05
C ALA A 43 -2.55 11.68 8.40
N LYS A 44 -1.46 12.38 8.15
CA LYS A 44 -0.18 11.76 7.76
C LYS A 44 0.29 10.82 8.87
N GLY A 45 0.56 9.56 8.51
CA GLY A 45 0.86 8.50 9.46
C GLY A 45 -0.37 7.84 10.08
N GLY A 46 -1.58 8.24 9.67
CA GLY A 46 -2.83 7.60 10.03
C GLY A 46 -3.19 6.43 9.11
N THR A 47 -4.23 5.71 9.49
CA THR A 47 -4.82 4.62 8.70
C THR A 47 -6.29 4.93 8.46
N ALA A 48 -6.74 4.75 7.22
CA ALA A 48 -8.13 4.92 6.85
C ALA A 48 -8.64 3.66 6.12
N ALA A 49 -9.90 3.34 6.34
CA ALA A 49 -10.59 2.30 5.61
C ALA A 49 -11.65 2.91 4.69
N ILE A 50 -11.78 2.36 3.50
CA ILE A 50 -12.82 2.70 2.52
C ILE A 50 -13.74 1.48 2.39
N PRO A 51 -14.70 1.28 3.32
CA PRO A 51 -15.59 0.15 3.28
C PRO A 51 -16.65 0.34 2.20
N GLY A 52 -17.09 -0.76 1.60
CA GLY A 52 -18.18 -0.73 0.64
C GLY A 52 -18.33 -2.04 -0.11
N GLY A 53 -19.53 -2.30 -0.63
CA GLY A 53 -19.80 -3.44 -1.48
C GLY A 53 -19.15 -3.33 -2.86
N PHE A 54 -19.42 -4.30 -3.71
CA PHE A 54 -18.98 -4.26 -5.09
C PHE A 54 -19.62 -3.06 -5.84
N GLY A 55 -18.85 -2.38 -6.67
CA GLY A 55 -19.36 -1.26 -7.49
C GLY A 55 -19.58 0.07 -6.75
N THR A 56 -19.18 0.19 -5.48
CA THR A 56 -19.35 1.44 -4.71
C THR A 56 -18.28 2.49 -4.96
N GLY A 57 -17.36 2.25 -5.88
CA GLY A 57 -16.31 3.21 -6.25
C GLY A 57 -15.09 3.24 -5.33
N LYS A 58 -14.85 2.16 -4.54
CA LYS A 58 -13.66 2.06 -3.66
C LYS A 58 -12.36 2.27 -4.41
N THR A 59 -12.15 1.51 -5.47
CA THR A 59 -10.96 1.58 -6.33
C THR A 59 -10.79 2.98 -6.91
N MET A 60 -11.87 3.57 -7.44
CA MET A 60 -11.84 4.92 -7.99
C MET A 60 -11.46 5.97 -6.94
N THR A 61 -11.95 5.82 -5.71
CA THR A 61 -11.57 6.71 -4.60
C THR A 61 -10.09 6.59 -4.28
N GLN A 62 -9.55 5.38 -4.25
CA GLN A 62 -8.11 5.14 -4.03
C GLN A 62 -7.26 5.74 -5.16
N HIS A 63 -7.67 5.58 -6.43
CA HIS A 63 -6.98 6.20 -7.56
C HIS A 63 -6.96 7.73 -7.46
N GLN A 64 -8.07 8.33 -7.07
CA GLN A 64 -8.13 9.78 -6.89
C GLN A 64 -7.22 10.25 -5.75
N ILE A 65 -7.17 9.52 -4.64
CA ILE A 65 -6.24 9.83 -3.54
C ILE A 65 -4.78 9.65 -4.00
N ALA A 66 -4.47 8.59 -4.74
CA ALA A 66 -3.14 8.38 -5.30
C ALA A 66 -2.69 9.55 -6.19
N LYS A 67 -3.60 9.99 -7.07
CA LYS A 67 -3.32 11.05 -8.02
C LYS A 67 -3.06 12.41 -7.36
N TRP A 68 -3.87 12.79 -6.38
CA TRP A 68 -3.90 14.14 -5.85
C TRP A 68 -3.27 14.30 -4.46
N SER A 69 -2.93 13.20 -3.79
CA SER A 69 -2.34 13.27 -2.45
C SER A 69 -0.97 13.96 -2.46
N ASP A 70 -0.65 14.61 -1.35
CA ASP A 70 0.63 15.27 -1.14
C ASP A 70 1.73 14.32 -0.63
N ALA A 71 1.55 13.00 -0.79
CA ALA A 71 2.59 12.00 -0.51
C ALA A 71 3.74 12.09 -1.52
N ASP A 72 4.96 11.79 -1.06
CA ASP A 72 6.15 11.78 -1.93
C ASP A 72 6.24 10.49 -2.74
N VAL A 73 5.91 9.37 -2.12
CA VAL A 73 5.94 8.04 -2.72
C VAL A 73 4.59 7.35 -2.49
N ILE A 74 4.10 6.69 -3.52
CA ILE A 74 2.87 5.91 -3.48
C ILE A 74 3.20 4.44 -3.67
N ILE A 75 2.65 3.58 -2.81
CA ILE A 75 2.72 2.14 -2.99
C ILE A 75 1.30 1.62 -3.15
N TYR A 76 0.99 1.21 -4.37
CA TYR A 76 -0.31 0.64 -4.69
C TYR A 76 -0.20 -0.88 -4.74
N ILE A 77 -1.00 -1.55 -3.93
CA ILE A 77 -1.00 -3.01 -3.80
C ILE A 77 -2.35 -3.52 -4.29
N GLY A 78 -2.37 -4.10 -5.48
CA GLY A 78 -3.50 -4.87 -5.97
C GLY A 78 -3.43 -6.29 -5.41
N CYS A 79 -4.30 -6.60 -4.46
CA CYS A 79 -4.30 -7.89 -3.77
C CYS A 79 -5.45 -8.76 -4.25
N GLY A 80 -5.18 -9.69 -5.16
CA GLY A 80 -6.17 -10.60 -5.72
C GLY A 80 -7.14 -9.94 -6.70
N GLU A 81 -6.73 -8.84 -7.30
CA GLU A 81 -7.55 -8.10 -8.27
C GLU A 81 -7.59 -8.79 -9.63
N ARG A 82 -8.52 -8.37 -10.47
CA ARG A 82 -8.62 -8.89 -11.85
C ARG A 82 -7.48 -8.34 -12.70
N GLY A 83 -6.96 -9.17 -13.60
CA GLY A 83 -5.86 -8.78 -14.47
C GLY A 83 -6.16 -7.53 -15.31
N ASN A 84 -7.37 -7.41 -15.83
CA ASN A 84 -7.81 -6.24 -16.60
C ASN A 84 -7.87 -4.95 -15.74
N GLU A 85 -8.29 -5.04 -14.49
CA GLU A 85 -8.29 -3.90 -13.56
C GLU A 85 -6.87 -3.44 -13.26
N MET A 86 -5.93 -4.36 -13.07
CA MET A 86 -4.53 -4.03 -12.87
C MET A 86 -3.87 -3.42 -14.11
N THR A 87 -4.23 -3.88 -15.30
CA THR A 87 -3.76 -3.28 -16.56
C THR A 87 -4.29 -1.85 -16.70
N GLN A 88 -5.55 -1.63 -16.40
CA GLN A 88 -6.15 -0.30 -16.41
C GLN A 88 -5.43 0.66 -15.43
N VAL A 89 -5.13 0.19 -14.21
CA VAL A 89 -4.36 0.99 -13.23
C VAL A 89 -3.00 1.37 -13.79
N LEU A 90 -2.31 0.43 -14.42
CA LEU A 90 -0.99 0.67 -15.00
C LEU A 90 -1.06 1.70 -16.14
N GLU A 91 -2.03 1.59 -17.02
CA GLU A 91 -2.26 2.54 -18.13
C GLU A 91 -2.59 3.93 -17.58
N GLU A 92 -3.60 4.04 -16.70
CA GLU A 92 -4.00 5.31 -16.09
C GLU A 92 -2.84 6.01 -15.35
N PHE A 93 -2.06 5.29 -14.56
CA PHE A 93 -0.96 5.89 -13.81
C PHE A 93 0.22 6.28 -14.69
N SER A 94 0.39 5.60 -15.84
CA SER A 94 1.41 5.95 -16.83
C SER A 94 1.06 7.22 -17.62
N GLU A 95 -0.22 7.43 -17.89
CA GLU A 95 -0.72 8.60 -18.62
C GLU A 95 -0.87 9.85 -17.72
N LEU A 96 -1.08 9.64 -16.43
CA LEU A 96 -1.30 10.73 -15.50
C LEU A 96 0.01 11.46 -15.19
N ILE A 97 -0.06 12.77 -15.28
CA ILE A 97 1.04 13.67 -14.90
C ILE A 97 0.85 14.10 -13.45
N ASP A 98 1.89 13.95 -12.64
CA ASP A 98 1.90 14.46 -11.27
C ASP A 98 1.89 15.99 -11.28
N PRO A 99 0.89 16.63 -10.68
CA PRO A 99 0.77 18.09 -10.69
C PRO A 99 1.91 18.81 -9.96
N LYS A 100 2.69 18.11 -9.13
CA LYS A 100 3.81 18.69 -8.40
C LYS A 100 5.11 18.68 -9.18
N SER A 101 5.43 17.53 -9.78
CA SER A 101 6.71 17.34 -10.47
C SER A 101 6.64 17.59 -11.97
N GLY A 102 5.45 17.52 -12.57
CA GLY A 102 5.25 17.54 -14.02
C GLY A 102 5.70 16.26 -14.73
N ASN A 103 6.12 15.24 -14.00
CA ASN A 103 6.53 13.94 -14.50
C ASN A 103 5.35 12.95 -14.46
N PRO A 104 5.43 11.79 -15.15
CA PRO A 104 4.45 10.74 -15.00
C PRO A 104 4.26 10.32 -13.54
N LEU A 105 3.02 10.05 -13.13
CA LEU A 105 2.71 9.60 -11.77
C LEU A 105 3.44 8.31 -11.40
N MET A 106 3.74 7.47 -12.39
CA MET A 106 4.50 6.23 -12.22
C MET A 106 5.91 6.44 -11.66
N ASP A 107 6.54 7.60 -11.89
CA ASP A 107 7.89 7.88 -11.38
C ASP A 107 7.95 7.89 -9.84
N ARG A 108 6.83 8.19 -9.18
CA ARG A 108 6.71 8.17 -7.73
C ARG A 108 5.82 7.04 -7.19
N THR A 109 5.42 6.11 -8.06
CA THR A 109 4.51 5.02 -7.70
C THR A 109 5.18 3.67 -7.84
N THR A 110 5.05 2.83 -6.82
CA THR A 110 5.39 1.41 -6.89
C THR A 110 4.10 0.60 -6.96
N LEU A 111 3.92 -0.14 -8.04
CA LEU A 111 2.76 -1.00 -8.24
C LEU A 111 3.12 -2.44 -7.91
N ILE A 112 2.42 -3.05 -6.95
CA ILE A 112 2.50 -4.46 -6.63
C ILE A 112 1.24 -5.14 -7.14
N ALA A 113 1.35 -5.80 -8.29
CA ALA A 113 0.22 -6.45 -8.93
C ALA A 113 0.16 -7.93 -8.53
N ASN A 114 -0.80 -8.28 -7.69
CA ASN A 114 -1.18 -9.66 -7.43
C ASN A 114 -2.57 -9.91 -7.99
N THR A 115 -2.66 -10.69 -9.05
CA THR A 115 -3.92 -11.02 -9.71
C THR A 115 -4.61 -12.23 -9.08
N SER A 116 -5.90 -12.38 -9.31
CA SER A 116 -6.74 -13.43 -8.70
C SER A 116 -6.33 -14.87 -9.08
N ASN A 117 -5.60 -15.03 -10.19
CA ASN A 117 -5.10 -16.33 -10.66
C ASN A 117 -3.73 -16.72 -10.07
N MET A 118 -3.09 -15.82 -9.30
CA MET A 118 -1.83 -16.12 -8.64
C MET A 118 -2.01 -16.99 -7.38
N PRO A 119 -0.97 -17.72 -6.95
CA PRO A 119 -1.02 -18.56 -5.75
C PRO A 119 -1.40 -17.77 -4.50
N VAL A 120 -2.11 -18.40 -3.58
CA VAL A 120 -2.57 -17.83 -2.31
C VAL A 120 -1.42 -17.28 -1.47
N ALA A 121 -0.30 -17.99 -1.43
CA ALA A 121 0.89 -17.55 -0.70
C ALA A 121 1.49 -16.24 -1.27
N ALA A 122 1.44 -16.06 -2.59
CA ALA A 122 1.85 -14.81 -3.23
C ALA A 122 0.91 -13.66 -2.89
N ARG A 123 -0.39 -13.94 -2.80
CA ARG A 123 -1.39 -12.96 -2.37
C ARG A 123 -1.17 -12.50 -0.93
N GLU A 124 -0.90 -13.43 -0.04
CA GLU A 124 -0.58 -13.13 1.35
C GLU A 124 0.71 -12.31 1.45
N ALA A 125 1.77 -12.69 0.72
CA ALA A 125 3.06 -12.02 0.75
C ALA A 125 3.05 -10.61 0.14
N SER A 126 2.15 -10.31 -0.79
CA SER A 126 2.11 -9.04 -1.53
C SER A 126 1.94 -7.84 -0.60
N LEU A 127 1.09 -7.94 0.41
CA LEU A 127 0.86 -6.88 1.38
C LEU A 127 2.11 -6.63 2.25
N TYR A 128 2.73 -7.69 2.74
CA TYR A 128 3.97 -7.56 3.53
C TYR A 128 5.12 -6.95 2.73
N ALA A 129 5.26 -7.36 1.46
CA ALA A 129 6.26 -6.77 0.57
C ALA A 129 6.03 -5.27 0.38
N GLY A 130 4.78 -4.86 0.15
CA GLY A 130 4.42 -3.46 0.01
C GLY A 130 4.69 -2.64 1.26
N VAL A 131 4.34 -3.16 2.43
CA VAL A 131 4.62 -2.50 3.71
C VAL A 131 6.13 -2.38 3.95
N THR A 132 6.91 -3.43 3.66
CA THR A 132 8.37 -3.38 3.81
C THR A 132 9.00 -2.32 2.93
N LEU A 133 8.55 -2.19 1.68
CA LEU A 133 9.00 -1.13 0.78
C LEU A 133 8.62 0.26 1.30
N ALA A 134 7.39 0.41 1.80
CA ALA A 134 6.96 1.67 2.39
C ALA A 134 7.79 2.08 3.60
N GLU A 135 8.09 1.14 4.47
CA GLU A 135 8.94 1.37 5.64
C GLU A 135 10.38 1.74 5.23
N TYR A 136 10.89 1.15 4.15
CA TYR A 136 12.19 1.51 3.61
C TYR A 136 12.24 2.97 3.13
N TYR A 137 11.25 3.41 2.36
CA TYR A 137 11.16 4.81 1.92
C TYR A 137 10.88 5.77 3.08
N ARG A 138 10.05 5.37 4.04
CA ARG A 138 9.84 6.13 5.29
C ARG A 138 11.15 6.38 6.02
N ASP A 139 12.00 5.36 6.14
CA ASP A 139 13.29 5.46 6.82
C ASP A 139 14.27 6.37 6.09
N MET A 140 14.07 6.60 4.79
CA MET A 140 14.78 7.61 4.02
C MET A 140 14.25 9.04 4.24
N GLY A 141 13.14 9.21 4.95
CA GLY A 141 12.53 10.50 5.25
C GLY A 141 11.37 10.90 4.31
N TYR A 142 10.93 10.03 3.41
CA TYR A 142 9.81 10.32 2.52
C TYR A 142 8.45 10.10 3.20
N HIS A 143 7.47 10.89 2.79
CA HIS A 143 6.07 10.63 3.12
C HIS A 143 5.50 9.61 2.15
N VAL A 144 5.18 8.43 2.67
CA VAL A 144 4.72 7.30 1.86
C VAL A 144 3.24 7.04 2.11
N ALA A 145 2.46 6.95 1.04
CA ALA A 145 1.08 6.49 1.08
C ALA A 145 1.00 5.05 0.56
N ILE A 146 0.39 4.17 1.36
CA ILE A 146 0.10 2.79 0.96
C ILE A 146 -1.39 2.69 0.63
N MET A 147 -1.71 2.12 -0.50
CA MET A 147 -3.07 1.80 -0.92
C MET A 147 -3.17 0.31 -1.17
N ALA A 148 -4.09 -0.35 -0.48
CA ALA A 148 -4.31 -1.79 -0.62
C ALA A 148 -5.73 -2.07 -1.15
N ASP A 149 -5.82 -2.56 -2.35
CA ASP A 149 -7.06 -2.96 -3.00
C ASP A 149 -7.01 -4.46 -3.34
N SER A 150 -7.72 -5.33 -2.66
CA SER A 150 -8.49 -5.06 -1.44
C SER A 150 -7.99 -5.95 -0.30
N THR A 151 -8.03 -5.43 0.92
CA THR A 151 -7.61 -6.17 2.12
C THR A 151 -8.53 -7.38 2.41
N SER A 152 -9.76 -7.41 1.90
CA SER A 152 -10.65 -8.55 2.02
C SER A 152 -10.10 -9.81 1.32
N ARG A 153 -9.48 -9.64 0.17
CA ARG A 153 -8.82 -10.74 -0.57
C ARG A 153 -7.57 -11.24 0.16
N TRP A 154 -6.87 -10.35 0.81
CA TRP A 154 -5.74 -10.73 1.68
C TRP A 154 -6.21 -11.54 2.90
N ALA A 155 -7.28 -11.12 3.57
CA ALA A 155 -7.88 -11.86 4.68
C ALA A 155 -8.40 -13.24 4.25
N GLU A 156 -8.96 -13.36 3.06
CA GLU A 156 -9.34 -14.64 2.45
C GLU A 156 -8.13 -15.55 2.28
N ALA A 157 -7.01 -15.02 1.77
CA ALA A 157 -5.76 -15.77 1.62
C ALA A 157 -5.22 -16.27 2.96
N LEU A 158 -5.23 -15.43 4.00
CA LEU A 158 -4.83 -15.83 5.35
C LEU A 158 -5.72 -16.96 5.91
N ARG A 159 -7.02 -16.85 5.72
CA ARG A 159 -7.97 -17.91 6.14
C ARG A 159 -7.70 -19.22 5.43
N GLU A 160 -7.44 -19.17 4.13
CA GLU A 160 -7.13 -20.37 3.35
C GLU A 160 -5.81 -21.04 3.80
N LEU A 161 -4.77 -20.23 4.04
CA LEU A 161 -3.49 -20.72 4.56
C LEU A 161 -3.62 -21.32 5.96
N SER A 162 -4.35 -20.66 6.87
CA SER A 162 -4.59 -21.16 8.22
C SER A 162 -5.40 -22.47 8.21
N GLY A 163 -6.36 -22.60 7.31
CA GLY A 163 -7.13 -23.85 7.16
C GLY A 163 -6.32 -25.03 6.63
N ARG A 164 -5.24 -24.77 5.90
CA ARG A 164 -4.33 -25.79 5.39
C ARG A 164 -3.19 -26.15 6.35
N CYS A 165 -2.87 -25.28 7.27
CA CYS A 165 -1.72 -25.41 8.19
C CYS A 165 -2.22 -25.62 9.62
N LEU A 166 -2.21 -26.88 10.08
CA LEU A 166 -2.62 -27.26 11.43
C LEU A 166 -1.82 -26.58 12.57
N LEU A 167 -0.67 -26.00 12.23
CA LEU A 167 0.16 -25.24 13.18
C LEU A 167 -0.43 -23.88 13.59
N TYR A 168 -1.40 -23.36 12.86
CA TYR A 168 -2.07 -22.09 13.17
C TYR A 168 -3.30 -22.23 14.06
N THR A 169 -3.72 -23.45 14.36
CA THR A 169 -4.94 -23.72 15.14
C THR A 169 -4.68 -24.03 16.60
N SER A 170 -3.41 -24.09 17.04
CA SER A 170 -3.05 -24.48 18.42
C SER A 170 -2.95 -23.32 19.40
N ASP A 171 -2.97 -22.06 18.97
CA ASP A 171 -2.76 -20.88 19.82
C ASP A 171 -3.85 -19.80 19.68
N ALA A 172 -5.10 -20.20 19.39
CA ALA A 172 -6.23 -19.28 19.41
C ALA A 172 -7.14 -19.54 20.60
#